data_484f63ec30fc19b52a84f939877e1f09
#
_entry.id   484f63ec30fc19b52a84f939877e1f09
#
_cell.length_a   1.000
_cell.length_b   1.000
_cell.length_c   1.000
_cell.angle_alpha   90.00
_cell.angle_beta   90.00
_cell.angle_gamma   90.00
#
_symmetry.space_group_name_H-M   'P 1'
#
loop_
_entity.id
_entity.type
_entity.pdbx_description
1 polymer ?
#
loop_
_entity_poly.entity_id
_entity_poly.type
_entity_poly.pdbx_seq_one_letter_code
_entity_poly.pdbx_strand_id
1 'polypeptide(L)'
;MKASIAIFVLVFAILAWRAAFAHDMAGMNMGDEDNPAAMDMMMSSEHMEHDPLMAAHMGYTAPRPKNDADQHRADELVSTLQSALAKYKDYRVAEADGYKPWHPEMKTPIVHFTKMWYAVKAQFTFNPSEPTSLLYKRTRDGGYELVGAMYTAPKRASEEQLDQRVPLSIARWHRHLNLCFPKKGTDPATVDWKKFGAGSITTKEACDEAGGRFYPQVFGWMVHVYPWEKNPQLVWAH
;
A
#
# COMPACT_ATOMS: atom_id res chain seq x y z
N MET A 1 36.78 -18.61 21.81
CA MET A 1 36.45 -17.18 21.84
C MET A 1 36.38 -16.61 20.42
N LYS A 2 35.44 -17.06 19.54
CA LYS A 2 35.29 -16.54 18.15
C LYS A 2 33.81 -16.55 17.66
N ALA A 3 32.85 -16.56 18.56
CA ALA A 3 31.43 -16.64 18.19
C ALA A 3 30.61 -15.36 18.43
N SER A 4 31.18 -14.30 18.97
CA SER A 4 30.42 -13.12 19.43
C SER A 4 30.40 -11.92 18.47
N ILE A 5 31.13 -11.95 17.35
CA ILE A 5 31.30 -10.77 16.47
C ILE A 5 30.24 -10.78 15.32
N ALA A 6 29.69 -11.94 14.94
CA ALA A 6 28.77 -12.03 13.81
C ALA A 6 27.34 -11.50 14.09
N ILE A 7 26.91 -11.47 15.34
CA ILE A 7 25.55 -11.04 15.72
C ILE A 7 25.42 -9.51 15.73
N PHE A 8 26.49 -8.77 16.01
CA PHE A 8 26.46 -7.30 16.08
C PHE A 8 26.37 -6.63 14.69
N VAL A 9 26.93 -7.25 13.66
CA VAL A 9 26.91 -6.67 12.29
C VAL A 9 25.54 -6.76 11.66
N LEU A 10 24.75 -7.81 11.96
CA LEU A 10 23.40 -7.97 11.41
C LEU A 10 22.39 -6.97 11.99
N VAL A 11 22.52 -6.61 13.27
CA VAL A 11 21.63 -5.66 13.95
C VAL A 11 21.86 -4.23 13.44
N PHE A 12 23.11 -3.86 13.12
CA PHE A 12 23.41 -2.52 12.56
C PHE A 12 22.95 -2.36 11.11
N ALA A 13 22.96 -3.43 10.31
CA ALA A 13 22.45 -3.39 8.92
C ALA A 13 20.92 -3.21 8.86
N ILE A 14 20.18 -3.76 9.84
CA ILE A 14 18.73 -3.62 9.94
C ILE A 14 18.32 -2.20 10.39
N LEU A 15 19.09 -1.59 11.28
CA LEU A 15 18.86 -0.21 11.74
C LEU A 15 19.19 0.84 10.68
N ALA A 16 20.21 0.62 9.85
CA ALA A 16 20.55 1.51 8.74
C ALA A 16 19.49 1.47 7.60
N TRP A 17 18.83 0.34 7.43
CA TRP A 17 17.79 0.20 6.40
C TRP A 17 16.47 0.88 6.79
N ARG A 18 16.15 0.98 8.09
CA ARG A 18 14.98 1.73 8.57
C ARG A 18 15.04 3.22 8.26
N ALA A 19 16.23 3.82 8.27
CA ALA A 19 16.41 5.24 7.97
C ALA A 19 16.34 5.58 6.46
N ALA A 20 16.59 4.60 5.57
CA ALA A 20 16.63 4.85 4.13
C ALA A 20 15.25 4.86 3.47
N PHE A 21 14.26 4.12 4.01
CA PHE A 21 12.91 4.05 3.44
C PHE A 21 11.93 5.07 4.05
N ALA A 22 12.18 5.55 5.26
CA ALA A 22 11.29 6.48 5.95
C ALA A 22 11.27 7.89 5.35
N HIS A 23 12.22 8.24 4.47
CA HIS A 23 12.33 9.60 3.90
C HIS A 23 11.78 9.73 2.47
N ASP A 24 11.47 8.61 1.80
CA ASP A 24 11.19 8.66 0.37
C ASP A 24 9.70 8.89 0.00
N MET A 25 8.79 8.94 0.97
CA MET A 25 7.35 9.06 0.72
C MET A 25 6.68 10.31 1.32
N ALA A 26 7.45 11.21 1.94
CA ALA A 26 6.94 12.39 2.65
C ALA A 26 6.53 13.52 1.71
N GLY A 27 5.59 13.29 0.81
CA GLY A 27 5.18 14.36 -0.08
C GLY A 27 4.16 14.04 -1.15
N MET A 28 3.45 12.95 -1.06
CA MET A 28 2.23 12.82 -1.86
C MET A 28 1.17 13.77 -1.32
N ASN A 29 1.16 14.99 -1.82
CA ASN A 29 0.07 15.93 -1.60
C ASN A 29 -1.08 15.51 -2.50
N MET A 30 -1.96 14.70 -1.98
CA MET A 30 -3.22 14.33 -2.60
C MET A 30 -4.21 15.45 -2.33
N GLY A 31 -4.63 16.15 -3.38
CA GLY A 31 -5.40 17.40 -3.42
C GLY A 31 -6.55 17.59 -2.42
N ASP A 32 -6.99 18.81 -2.33
CA ASP A 32 -8.08 19.40 -1.51
C ASP A 32 -8.90 18.42 -0.63
N GLU A 33 -8.51 18.33 0.64
CA GLU A 33 -9.01 17.36 1.63
C GLU A 33 -10.46 17.64 2.10
N ASP A 34 -11.10 18.73 1.65
CA ASP A 34 -12.42 19.14 2.15
C ASP A 34 -13.59 18.77 1.21
N ASN A 35 -13.32 18.09 0.08
CA ASN A 35 -14.39 17.69 -0.83
C ASN A 35 -14.70 16.18 -0.71
N PRO A 36 -15.83 15.79 -0.08
CA PRO A 36 -16.24 14.38 0.02
C PRO A 36 -16.38 13.68 -1.34
N ALA A 37 -16.76 14.44 -2.38
CA ALA A 37 -16.87 13.91 -3.74
C ALA A 37 -15.51 13.63 -4.40
N ALA A 38 -14.47 14.36 -4.04
CA ALA A 38 -13.10 14.08 -4.51
C ALA A 38 -12.53 12.82 -3.84
N MET A 39 -12.91 12.54 -2.57
CA MET A 39 -12.56 11.31 -1.88
C MET A 39 -13.23 10.08 -2.49
N ASP A 40 -14.49 10.19 -2.89
CA ASP A 40 -15.24 9.10 -3.54
C ASP A 40 -14.69 8.81 -4.95
N MET A 41 -14.24 9.84 -5.67
CA MET A 41 -13.58 9.71 -6.97
C MET A 41 -12.19 9.05 -6.89
N MET A 42 -11.43 9.26 -5.82
CA MET A 42 -10.12 8.63 -5.61
C MET A 42 -10.23 7.15 -5.21
N MET A 43 -11.40 6.69 -4.77
CA MET A 43 -11.63 5.33 -4.29
C MET A 43 -12.03 4.34 -5.40
N SER A 44 -12.32 4.78 -6.62
CA SER A 44 -12.66 3.86 -7.70
C SER A 44 -11.47 3.61 -8.62
N SER A 45 -11.06 2.33 -8.73
CA SER A 45 -10.00 1.91 -9.66
C SER A 45 -10.26 2.31 -11.10
N GLU A 46 -11.52 2.38 -11.52
CA GLU A 46 -11.93 2.82 -12.85
C GLU A 46 -11.60 4.30 -13.10
N HIS A 47 -11.76 5.18 -12.11
CA HIS A 47 -11.45 6.61 -12.24
C HIS A 47 -9.94 6.85 -12.35
N MET A 48 -9.14 6.11 -11.57
CA MET A 48 -7.68 6.23 -11.61
C MET A 48 -7.09 5.69 -12.92
N GLU A 49 -7.72 4.70 -13.56
CA GLU A 49 -7.28 4.20 -14.87
C GLU A 49 -7.52 5.18 -16.00
N HIS A 50 -8.53 6.04 -15.88
CA HIS A 50 -8.89 7.03 -16.91
C HIS A 50 -8.15 8.37 -16.74
N ASP A 51 -7.53 8.64 -15.59
CA ASP A 51 -6.62 9.77 -15.42
C ASP A 51 -5.25 9.41 -16.05
N PRO A 52 -4.80 10.09 -17.12
CA PRO A 52 -3.54 9.76 -17.80
C PRO A 52 -2.33 9.85 -16.88
N LEU A 53 -2.33 10.70 -15.86
CA LEU A 53 -1.24 10.84 -14.92
C LEU A 53 -1.21 9.65 -13.96
N MET A 54 -2.36 9.31 -13.38
CA MET A 54 -2.48 8.15 -12.51
C MET A 54 -2.21 6.84 -13.26
N ALA A 55 -2.68 6.72 -14.50
CA ALA A 55 -2.40 5.57 -15.36
C ALA A 55 -0.90 5.37 -15.61
N ALA A 56 -0.10 6.43 -15.65
CA ALA A 56 1.37 6.34 -15.76
C ALA A 56 2.04 5.81 -14.49
N HIS A 57 1.41 6.02 -13.34
CA HIS A 57 1.95 5.64 -12.02
C HIS A 57 1.37 4.36 -11.44
N MET A 58 0.36 3.79 -12.08
CA MET A 58 -0.32 2.58 -11.60
C MET A 58 -0.30 1.48 -12.63
N GLY A 59 -0.03 0.26 -12.21
CA GLY A 59 -0.18 -0.93 -13.03
C GLY A 59 -1.16 -1.88 -12.36
N TYR A 60 -2.12 -2.39 -13.13
CA TYR A 60 -3.15 -3.31 -12.64
C TYR A 60 -3.06 -4.66 -13.34
N THR A 61 -3.52 -5.71 -12.66
CA THR A 61 -3.82 -6.99 -13.33
C THR A 61 -5.00 -6.82 -14.29
N ALA A 62 -5.01 -7.60 -15.36
CA ALA A 62 -6.13 -7.60 -16.29
C ALA A 62 -7.43 -8.05 -15.59
N PRO A 63 -8.58 -7.42 -15.90
CA PRO A 63 -9.85 -7.89 -15.38
C PRO A 63 -10.18 -9.27 -15.97
N ARG A 64 -10.81 -10.14 -15.18
CA ARG A 64 -11.26 -11.47 -15.61
C ARG A 64 -12.77 -11.60 -15.43
N PRO A 65 -13.46 -12.39 -16.26
CA PRO A 65 -14.88 -12.67 -16.06
C PRO A 65 -15.13 -13.27 -14.68
N LYS A 66 -16.15 -12.76 -13.97
CA LYS A 66 -16.57 -13.30 -12.69
C LYS A 66 -17.14 -14.70 -12.84
N ASN A 67 -16.92 -15.53 -11.83
CA ASN A 67 -17.51 -16.86 -11.70
C ASN A 67 -17.82 -17.17 -10.24
N ASP A 68 -18.75 -18.09 -10.00
CA ASP A 68 -19.26 -18.40 -8.66
C ASP A 68 -18.20 -19.02 -7.75
N ALA A 69 -17.27 -19.80 -8.29
CA ALA A 69 -16.21 -20.43 -7.49
C ALA A 69 -15.25 -19.37 -6.94
N ASP A 70 -14.88 -18.37 -7.73
CA ASP A 70 -14.03 -17.26 -7.30
C ASP A 70 -14.76 -16.34 -6.34
N GLN A 71 -16.06 -16.11 -6.54
CA GLN A 71 -16.86 -15.34 -5.59
C GLN A 71 -16.88 -16.04 -4.23
N HIS A 72 -17.11 -17.35 -4.19
CA HIS A 72 -17.07 -18.12 -2.94
C HIS A 72 -15.69 -18.03 -2.23
N ARG A 73 -14.60 -18.19 -2.98
CA ARG A 73 -13.24 -18.01 -2.45
C ARG A 73 -13.01 -16.61 -1.85
N ALA A 74 -13.49 -15.58 -2.54
CA ALA A 74 -13.38 -14.20 -2.07
C ALA A 74 -14.22 -13.95 -0.81
N ASP A 75 -15.41 -14.51 -0.73
CA ASP A 75 -16.28 -14.40 0.45
C ASP A 75 -15.68 -15.11 1.66
N GLU A 76 -15.02 -16.27 1.48
CA GLU A 76 -14.28 -16.96 2.52
C GLU A 76 -13.07 -16.13 3.01
N LEU A 77 -12.36 -15.49 2.09
CA LEU A 77 -11.27 -14.57 2.42
C LEU A 77 -11.76 -13.41 3.27
N VAL A 78 -12.85 -12.77 2.87
CA VAL A 78 -13.48 -11.65 3.60
C VAL A 78 -13.91 -12.09 5.00
N SER A 79 -14.59 -13.23 5.12
CA SER A 79 -15.05 -13.77 6.41
C SER A 79 -13.86 -14.10 7.34
N THR A 80 -12.83 -14.73 6.82
CA THR A 80 -11.60 -15.04 7.56
C THR A 80 -10.94 -13.74 8.05
N LEU A 81 -10.84 -12.76 7.16
CA LEU A 81 -10.24 -11.46 7.48
C LEU A 81 -11.05 -10.71 8.53
N GLN A 82 -12.39 -10.64 8.40
CA GLN A 82 -13.26 -10.01 9.41
C GLN A 82 -13.01 -10.56 10.81
N SER A 83 -12.91 -11.88 10.92
CA SER A 83 -12.64 -12.57 12.18
C SER A 83 -11.25 -12.20 12.73
N ALA A 84 -10.23 -12.21 11.88
CA ALA A 84 -8.85 -11.90 12.27
C ALA A 84 -8.69 -10.43 12.69
N LEU A 85 -9.43 -9.52 12.04
CA LEU A 85 -9.34 -8.08 12.26
C LEU A 85 -10.19 -7.58 13.43
N ALA A 86 -11.13 -8.35 13.95
CA ALA A 86 -12.09 -7.91 14.98
C ALA A 86 -11.42 -7.25 16.20
N LYS A 87 -10.27 -7.77 16.62
CA LYS A 87 -9.47 -7.24 17.74
C LYS A 87 -8.78 -5.91 17.44
N TYR A 88 -8.58 -5.58 16.17
CA TYR A 88 -7.86 -4.37 15.73
C TYR A 88 -8.79 -3.17 15.52
N LYS A 89 -10.07 -3.27 15.86
CA LYS A 89 -10.96 -2.09 15.95
C LYS A 89 -10.41 -1.06 16.93
N ASP A 90 -9.73 -1.50 17.98
CA ASP A 90 -8.83 -0.63 18.76
C ASP A 90 -7.43 -0.69 18.13
N TYR A 91 -7.02 0.42 17.50
CA TYR A 91 -5.71 0.52 16.83
C TYR A 91 -4.52 0.32 17.78
N ARG A 92 -4.70 0.55 19.10
CA ARG A 92 -3.64 0.32 20.10
C ARG A 92 -3.30 -1.17 20.22
N VAL A 93 -4.28 -2.04 20.00
CA VAL A 93 -4.07 -3.49 19.94
C VAL A 93 -3.22 -3.83 18.70
N ALA A 94 -3.48 -3.19 17.57
CA ALA A 94 -2.67 -3.36 16.36
C ALA A 94 -1.22 -2.91 16.59
N GLU A 95 -1.02 -1.76 17.25
CA GLU A 95 0.32 -1.26 17.59
C GLU A 95 1.08 -2.21 18.54
N ALA A 96 0.37 -2.74 19.54
CA ALA A 96 0.93 -3.74 20.47
C ALA A 96 1.33 -5.04 19.75
N ASP A 97 0.55 -5.46 18.75
CA ASP A 97 0.84 -6.62 17.89
C ASP A 97 1.92 -6.33 16.82
N GLY A 98 2.48 -5.12 16.79
CA GLY A 98 3.63 -4.76 15.94
C GLY A 98 3.27 -4.14 14.60
N TYR A 99 2.02 -3.79 14.36
CA TYR A 99 1.65 -2.89 13.27
C TYR A 99 2.09 -1.46 13.62
N LYS A 100 2.60 -0.72 12.65
CA LYS A 100 3.02 0.67 12.83
C LYS A 100 2.46 1.53 11.71
N PRO A 101 2.00 2.76 12.00
CA PRO A 101 1.56 3.67 10.97
C PRO A 101 2.72 3.95 9.99
N TRP A 102 2.41 3.82 8.70
CA TRP A 102 3.34 4.10 7.62
C TRP A 102 3.21 5.57 7.24
N HIS A 103 4.28 6.33 7.38
CA HIS A 103 4.27 7.78 7.14
C HIS A 103 3.14 8.54 7.83
N PRO A 104 3.09 8.52 9.19
CA PRO A 104 2.01 9.16 9.95
C PRO A 104 1.96 10.69 9.78
N GLU A 105 3.05 11.29 9.29
CA GLU A 105 3.17 12.70 8.94
C GLU A 105 2.40 13.06 7.66
N MET A 106 2.11 12.09 6.79
CA MET A 106 1.30 12.32 5.61
C MET A 106 -0.18 12.45 6.00
N LYS A 107 -0.82 13.50 5.49
CA LYS A 107 -2.24 13.75 5.72
C LYS A 107 -3.12 12.98 4.73
N THR A 108 -2.92 11.66 4.61
CA THR A 108 -3.78 10.82 3.81
C THR A 108 -5.07 10.47 4.56
N PRO A 109 -6.23 10.36 3.87
CA PRO A 109 -7.48 9.94 4.49
C PRO A 109 -7.38 8.55 5.12
N ILE A 110 -6.69 7.64 4.44
CA ILE A 110 -6.42 6.27 4.89
C ILE A 110 -4.96 6.15 5.29
N VAL A 111 -4.74 5.69 6.51
CA VAL A 111 -3.40 5.43 7.06
C VAL A 111 -3.16 3.92 7.08
N HIS A 112 -2.06 3.49 6.49
CA HIS A 112 -1.64 2.10 6.51
C HIS A 112 -0.85 1.82 7.79
N PHE A 113 -1.36 0.96 8.64
CA PHE A 113 -0.61 0.40 9.77
C PHE A 113 0.04 -0.88 9.30
N THR A 114 1.34 -0.86 9.05
CA THR A 114 2.07 -1.95 8.40
C THR A 114 2.85 -2.79 9.41
N LYS A 115 2.75 -4.11 9.27
CA LYS A 115 3.56 -5.08 10.02
C LYS A 115 4.63 -5.66 9.10
N MET A 116 5.85 -5.14 9.21
CA MET A 116 6.96 -5.49 8.30
C MET A 116 7.26 -6.98 8.25
N TRP A 117 7.07 -7.71 9.36
CA TRP A 117 7.25 -9.16 9.36
C TRP A 117 6.24 -9.86 8.44
N TYR A 118 4.98 -9.39 8.38
CA TYR A 118 3.98 -9.93 7.46
C TYR A 118 4.28 -9.55 6.01
N ALA A 119 4.87 -8.39 5.76
CA ALA A 119 5.35 -8.04 4.42
C ALA A 119 6.48 -8.97 3.94
N VAL A 120 7.37 -9.39 4.85
CA VAL A 120 8.41 -10.39 4.54
C VAL A 120 7.79 -11.77 4.30
N LYS A 121 6.89 -12.25 5.18
CA LYS A 121 6.18 -13.53 4.99
C LYS A 121 5.42 -13.58 3.67
N ALA A 122 4.78 -12.49 3.29
CA ALA A 122 4.01 -12.37 2.05
C ALA A 122 4.85 -12.54 0.77
N GLN A 123 6.18 -12.46 0.86
CA GLN A 123 7.05 -12.79 -0.28
C GLN A 123 7.06 -14.30 -0.59
N PHE A 124 6.70 -15.15 0.37
CA PHE A 124 6.80 -16.60 0.27
C PHE A 124 5.45 -17.30 0.38
N THR A 125 4.57 -16.80 1.25
CA THR A 125 3.29 -17.42 1.58
C THR A 125 2.16 -16.40 1.61
N PHE A 126 0.92 -16.87 1.49
CA PHE A 126 -0.27 -16.06 1.67
C PHE A 126 -1.08 -16.61 2.85
N ASN A 127 -1.43 -15.74 3.79
CA ASN A 127 -2.32 -16.08 4.90
C ASN A 127 -3.40 -14.98 5.02
N PRO A 128 -4.68 -15.29 4.79
CA PRO A 128 -5.77 -14.32 4.89
C PRO A 128 -5.89 -13.63 6.25
N SER A 129 -5.43 -14.29 7.32
CA SER A 129 -5.46 -13.73 8.68
C SER A 129 -4.27 -12.82 9.01
N GLU A 130 -3.30 -12.69 8.10
CA GLU A 130 -2.06 -11.92 8.30
C GLU A 130 -1.88 -10.85 7.22
N PRO A 131 -2.79 -9.87 7.10
CA PRO A 131 -2.62 -8.81 6.11
C PRO A 131 -1.35 -8.01 6.40
N THR A 132 -0.68 -7.57 5.34
CA THR A 132 0.54 -6.77 5.45
C THR A 132 0.29 -5.43 6.14
N SER A 133 -0.87 -4.82 5.85
CA SER A 133 -1.28 -3.58 6.49
C SER A 133 -2.75 -3.62 6.88
N LEU A 134 -3.06 -2.92 7.96
CA LEU A 134 -4.41 -2.54 8.37
C LEU A 134 -4.67 -1.14 7.82
N LEU A 135 -5.87 -0.91 7.30
CA LEU A 135 -6.29 0.37 6.76
C LEU A 135 -7.16 1.10 7.78
N TYR A 136 -6.68 2.24 8.23
CA TYR A 136 -7.39 3.06 9.20
C TYR A 136 -7.73 4.42 8.61
N LYS A 137 -8.98 4.83 8.77
CA LYS A 137 -9.43 6.19 8.52
C LYS A 137 -9.15 7.06 9.76
N ARG A 138 -8.61 8.27 9.55
CA ARG A 138 -8.45 9.24 10.65
C ARG A 138 -9.81 9.71 11.10
N THR A 139 -10.02 9.79 12.41
CA THR A 139 -11.24 10.34 13.01
C THR A 139 -11.03 11.79 13.42
N ARG A 140 -12.12 12.56 13.55
CA ARG A 140 -12.05 13.99 13.89
C ARG A 140 -11.47 14.27 15.28
N ASP A 141 -11.56 13.32 16.19
CA ASP A 141 -10.99 13.36 17.54
C ASP A 141 -9.50 12.94 17.59
N GLY A 142 -8.88 12.75 16.44
CA GLY A 142 -7.47 12.37 16.31
C GLY A 142 -7.19 10.88 16.51
N GLY A 143 -8.23 10.04 16.57
CA GLY A 143 -8.13 8.60 16.61
C GLY A 143 -8.10 7.95 15.22
N TYR A 144 -8.38 6.64 15.20
CA TYR A 144 -8.36 5.82 14.00
C TYR A 144 -9.53 4.82 14.01
N GLU A 145 -10.23 4.72 12.90
CA GLU A 145 -11.28 3.74 12.64
C GLU A 145 -10.77 2.70 11.65
N LEU A 146 -10.82 1.42 12.00
CA LEU A 146 -10.45 0.34 11.10
C LEU A 146 -11.50 0.19 9.99
N VAL A 147 -11.06 0.36 8.74
CA VAL A 147 -11.94 0.27 7.57
C VAL A 147 -11.59 -0.91 6.67
N GLY A 148 -10.35 -1.39 6.69
CA GLY A 148 -9.94 -2.49 5.80
C GLY A 148 -8.55 -3.02 6.08
N ALA A 149 -8.04 -3.74 5.09
CA ALA A 149 -6.69 -4.28 5.09
C ALA A 149 -6.07 -4.26 3.68
N MET A 150 -4.77 -4.44 3.62
CA MET A 150 -4.01 -4.58 2.38
C MET A 150 -3.15 -5.84 2.46
N TYR A 151 -3.23 -6.65 1.42
CA TYR A 151 -2.28 -7.72 1.17
C TYR A 151 -1.21 -7.30 0.18
N THR A 152 -0.02 -7.88 0.30
CA THR A 152 1.06 -7.70 -0.66
C THR A 152 1.50 -9.02 -1.27
N ALA A 153 2.16 -8.92 -2.43
CA ALA A 153 2.79 -10.06 -3.10
C ALA A 153 4.13 -9.65 -3.72
N PRO A 154 5.00 -10.61 -4.07
CA PRO A 154 6.30 -10.32 -4.68
C PRO A 154 6.18 -9.47 -5.94
N LYS A 155 7.18 -8.61 -6.20
CA LYS A 155 7.24 -7.80 -7.44
C LYS A 155 7.12 -8.64 -8.73
N ARG A 156 7.66 -9.85 -8.70
CA ARG A 156 7.72 -10.79 -9.84
C ARG A 156 6.65 -11.86 -9.79
N ALA A 157 5.64 -11.72 -8.92
CA ALA A 157 4.54 -12.66 -8.90
C ALA A 157 3.82 -12.65 -10.25
N SER A 158 3.55 -13.84 -10.79
CA SER A 158 2.72 -14.00 -11.99
C SER A 158 1.25 -13.77 -11.65
N GLU A 159 0.42 -13.54 -12.66
CA GLU A 159 -1.03 -13.41 -12.43
C GLU A 159 -1.63 -14.67 -11.81
N GLU A 160 -1.15 -15.86 -12.17
CA GLU A 160 -1.60 -17.13 -11.56
C GLU A 160 -1.24 -17.19 -10.07
N GLN A 161 -0.08 -16.68 -9.68
CA GLN A 161 0.33 -16.61 -8.27
C GLN A 161 -0.49 -15.57 -7.50
N LEU A 162 -0.89 -14.48 -8.13
CA LEU A 162 -1.79 -13.48 -7.57
C LEU A 162 -3.20 -14.03 -7.42
N ASP A 163 -3.71 -14.72 -8.45
CA ASP A 163 -5.03 -15.35 -8.49
C ASP A 163 -5.20 -16.42 -7.39
N GLN A 164 -4.14 -17.18 -7.12
CA GLN A 164 -4.13 -18.16 -6.02
C GLN A 164 -4.29 -17.49 -4.65
N ARG A 165 -3.87 -16.24 -4.50
CA ARG A 165 -4.01 -15.48 -3.24
C ARG A 165 -5.40 -14.84 -3.13
N VAL A 166 -5.76 -14.05 -4.13
CA VAL A 166 -7.06 -13.39 -4.23
C VAL A 166 -7.51 -13.48 -5.69
N PRO A 167 -8.74 -14.01 -5.95
CA PRO A 167 -9.22 -14.23 -7.32
C PRO A 167 -9.19 -12.98 -8.17
N LEU A 168 -8.53 -13.03 -9.33
CA LEU A 168 -8.42 -11.89 -10.25
C LEU A 168 -9.73 -11.54 -10.96
N SER A 169 -10.70 -12.43 -10.94
CA SER A 169 -12.07 -12.16 -11.41
C SER A 169 -12.88 -11.30 -10.43
N ILE A 170 -12.41 -11.17 -9.18
CA ILE A 170 -13.09 -10.44 -8.09
C ILE A 170 -12.33 -9.18 -7.71
N ALA A 171 -11.01 -9.26 -7.62
CA ALA A 171 -10.17 -8.16 -7.19
C ALA A 171 -9.01 -7.91 -8.17
N ARG A 172 -8.66 -6.66 -8.37
CA ARG A 172 -7.50 -6.29 -9.19
C ARG A 172 -6.32 -5.95 -8.29
N TRP A 173 -5.22 -6.67 -8.48
CA TRP A 173 -3.96 -6.29 -7.88
C TRP A 173 -3.39 -5.08 -8.61
N HIS A 174 -2.78 -4.18 -7.86
CA HIS A 174 -2.11 -2.99 -8.40
C HIS A 174 -0.66 -2.89 -7.92
N ARG A 175 0.11 -2.05 -8.59
CA ARG A 175 1.50 -1.72 -8.25
C ARG A 175 1.80 -0.28 -8.63
N HIS A 176 2.66 0.37 -7.85
CA HIS A 176 3.12 1.73 -8.15
C HIS A 176 4.32 1.71 -9.08
N LEU A 177 4.22 2.46 -10.18
CA LEU A 177 5.19 2.50 -11.27
C LEU A 177 5.70 3.92 -11.50
N ASN A 178 6.89 4.02 -12.09
CA ASN A 178 7.43 5.24 -12.68
C ASN A 178 7.47 6.45 -11.70
N LEU A 179 7.78 6.19 -10.43
CA LEU A 179 7.84 7.26 -9.44
C LEU A 179 9.21 7.95 -9.46
N CYS A 180 9.20 9.27 -9.44
CA CYS A 180 10.39 10.10 -9.28
C CYS A 180 10.39 10.75 -7.90
N PHE A 181 11.41 10.50 -7.08
CA PHE A 181 11.56 11.14 -5.78
C PHE A 181 12.72 12.14 -5.80
N PRO A 182 12.67 13.21 -4.98
CA PRO A 182 13.79 14.09 -4.78
C PRO A 182 15.03 13.33 -4.30
N LYS A 183 16.21 13.89 -4.49
CA LYS A 183 17.44 13.32 -3.92
C LYS A 183 17.33 13.26 -2.40
N LYS A 184 17.92 12.21 -1.82
CA LYS A 184 18.00 12.07 -0.36
C LYS A 184 18.65 13.32 0.26
N GLY A 185 18.00 13.87 1.29
CA GLY A 185 18.46 15.07 1.99
C GLY A 185 17.95 16.38 1.42
N THR A 186 17.14 16.34 0.35
CA THR A 186 16.40 17.54 -0.09
C THR A 186 15.36 17.91 0.98
N ASP A 187 15.30 19.20 1.32
CA ASP A 187 14.27 19.69 2.24
C ASP A 187 12.88 19.52 1.64
N PRO A 188 11.98 18.76 2.26
CA PRO A 188 10.63 18.51 1.74
C PRO A 188 9.83 19.81 1.49
N ALA A 189 10.09 20.87 2.25
CA ALA A 189 9.42 22.17 2.09
C ALA A 189 9.80 22.87 0.78
N THR A 190 10.92 22.51 0.15
CA THR A 190 11.39 23.11 -1.11
C THR A 190 11.05 22.27 -2.33
N VAL A 191 10.45 21.09 -2.15
CA VAL A 191 10.13 20.17 -3.24
C VAL A 191 8.85 20.58 -3.96
N ASP A 192 8.92 20.64 -5.28
CA ASP A 192 7.72 20.78 -6.13
C ASP A 192 7.01 19.42 -6.28
N TRP A 193 6.12 19.10 -5.36
CA TRP A 193 5.37 17.85 -5.33
C TRP A 193 4.39 17.67 -6.49
N LYS A 194 4.15 18.70 -7.31
CA LYS A 194 3.43 18.55 -8.59
C LYS A 194 4.27 17.80 -9.64
N LYS A 195 5.58 17.74 -9.45
CA LYS A 195 6.51 17.00 -10.32
C LYS A 195 6.90 15.67 -9.77
N PHE A 196 7.23 15.60 -8.46
CA PHE A 196 7.76 14.42 -7.80
C PHE A 196 6.65 13.52 -7.21
N GLY A 197 7.03 12.33 -6.76
CA GLY A 197 6.09 11.31 -6.28
C GLY A 197 5.24 10.76 -7.43
N ALA A 198 3.93 10.78 -7.27
CA ALA A 198 2.94 10.52 -8.33
C ALA A 198 2.61 11.79 -9.15
N GLY A 199 3.53 12.72 -9.24
CA GLY A 199 3.40 13.97 -9.99
C GLY A 199 3.65 13.81 -11.50
N SER A 200 3.95 14.92 -12.19
CA SER A 200 4.04 14.93 -13.66
C SER A 200 5.26 14.22 -14.25
N ILE A 201 6.27 13.86 -13.45
CA ILE A 201 7.47 13.15 -13.92
C ILE A 201 7.21 11.65 -13.95
N THR A 202 7.06 11.10 -15.14
CA THR A 202 6.72 9.68 -15.36
C THR A 202 7.83 8.87 -16.05
N THR A 203 8.94 9.52 -16.44
CA THR A 203 10.07 8.85 -17.11
C THR A 203 11.38 9.03 -16.36
N LYS A 204 12.32 8.12 -16.62
CA LYS A 204 13.66 8.19 -16.02
C LYS A 204 14.41 9.43 -16.45
N GLU A 205 14.32 9.78 -17.72
CA GLU A 205 15.03 10.91 -18.33
C GLU A 205 14.56 12.22 -17.70
N ALA A 206 13.24 12.45 -17.61
CA ALA A 206 12.67 13.63 -16.97
C ALA A 206 13.00 13.69 -15.47
N CYS A 207 13.09 12.53 -14.80
CA CYS A 207 13.48 12.45 -13.40
C CYS A 207 14.96 12.83 -13.20
N ASP A 208 15.84 12.36 -14.08
CA ASP A 208 17.27 12.69 -14.05
C ASP A 208 17.48 14.21 -14.31
N GLU A 209 16.78 14.79 -15.28
CA GLU A 209 16.80 16.22 -15.61
C GLU A 209 16.32 17.07 -14.42
N ALA A 210 15.28 16.61 -13.70
CA ALA A 210 14.79 17.24 -12.48
C ALA A 210 15.71 17.04 -11.27
N GLY A 211 16.80 16.28 -11.42
CA GLY A 211 17.73 15.96 -10.35
C GLY A 211 17.17 14.98 -9.32
N GLY A 212 16.17 14.20 -9.69
CA GLY A 212 15.52 13.22 -8.84
C GLY A 212 16.17 11.84 -8.85
N ARG A 213 15.48 10.88 -8.26
CA ARG A 213 15.79 9.46 -8.27
C ARG A 213 14.58 8.69 -8.77
N PHE A 214 14.73 8.03 -9.91
CA PHE A 214 13.68 7.29 -10.57
C PHE A 214 13.53 5.87 -10.03
N TYR A 215 12.29 5.46 -9.82
CA TYR A 215 11.92 4.10 -9.42
C TYR A 215 10.91 3.54 -10.43
N PRO A 216 11.31 2.59 -11.27
CA PRO A 216 10.40 1.96 -12.24
C PRO A 216 9.26 1.18 -11.55
N GLN A 217 9.49 0.70 -10.34
CA GLN A 217 8.48 0.09 -9.47
C GLN A 217 8.92 0.20 -8.01
N VAL A 218 8.07 0.73 -7.16
CA VAL A 218 8.42 0.96 -5.75
C VAL A 218 8.11 -0.27 -4.91
N PHE A 219 6.99 -0.81 -4.80
CA PHE A 219 6.64 -1.96 -3.97
C PHE A 219 6.40 -3.21 -4.82
N GLY A 220 5.95 -4.31 -4.20
CA GLY A 220 5.38 -5.46 -4.88
C GLY A 220 3.97 -5.18 -5.37
N TRP A 221 3.23 -6.23 -5.67
CA TRP A 221 1.80 -6.15 -5.91
C TRP A 221 1.05 -5.91 -4.60
N MET A 222 -0.05 -5.18 -4.68
CA MET A 222 -0.93 -4.83 -3.56
C MET A 222 -2.38 -5.04 -3.95
N VAL A 223 -3.21 -5.41 -2.98
CA VAL A 223 -4.67 -5.43 -3.12
C VAL A 223 -5.30 -4.98 -1.82
N HIS A 224 -6.25 -4.05 -1.90
CA HIS A 224 -7.02 -3.57 -0.77
C HIS A 224 -8.30 -4.39 -0.60
N VAL A 225 -8.78 -4.49 0.62
CA VAL A 225 -10.05 -5.13 0.95
C VAL A 225 -10.72 -4.38 2.10
N TYR A 226 -11.98 -4.06 1.92
CA TYR A 226 -12.84 -3.36 2.88
C TYR A 226 -13.93 -4.31 3.36
N PRO A 227 -13.65 -5.20 4.32
CA PRO A 227 -14.48 -6.36 4.63
C PRO A 227 -15.83 -6.00 5.27
N TRP A 228 -16.03 -4.74 5.70
CA TRP A 228 -17.30 -4.26 6.27
C TRP A 228 -18.07 -3.34 5.31
N GLU A 229 -17.55 -3.16 4.09
CA GLU A 229 -18.23 -2.37 3.06
C GLU A 229 -19.54 -3.06 2.63
N LYS A 230 -20.62 -2.28 2.56
CA LYS A 230 -21.96 -2.79 2.24
C LYS A 230 -22.19 -2.93 0.73
N ASN A 231 -21.52 -2.10 -0.06
CA ASN A 231 -21.54 -2.21 -1.50
C ASN A 231 -20.54 -3.28 -1.95
N PRO A 232 -21.01 -4.42 -2.52
CA PRO A 232 -20.10 -5.49 -2.94
C PRO A 232 -19.03 -5.07 -3.96
N GLN A 233 -19.30 -4.01 -4.74
CA GLN A 233 -18.35 -3.48 -5.73
C GLN A 233 -17.17 -2.75 -5.07
N LEU A 234 -17.36 -2.26 -3.84
CA LEU A 234 -16.35 -1.51 -3.10
C LEU A 234 -15.55 -2.38 -2.11
N VAL A 235 -15.95 -3.63 -1.90
CA VAL A 235 -15.22 -4.55 -0.97
C VAL A 235 -13.75 -4.72 -1.39
N TRP A 236 -13.49 -4.74 -2.69
CA TRP A 236 -12.16 -4.91 -3.29
C TRP A 236 -11.72 -3.67 -4.09
N ALA A 237 -12.26 -2.50 -3.76
CA ALA A 237 -11.91 -1.24 -4.42
C ALA A 237 -10.49 -0.78 -4.05
N HIS A 238 -9.89 0.02 -4.94
CA HIS A 238 -8.63 0.69 -4.70
C HIS A 238 -8.85 2.20 -4.68
#